data_ee6d6964f387c1c46164cd184cd64669
#
_entry.id   ee6d6964f387c1c46164cd184cd64669
#
_cell.length_a   1.000
_cell.length_b   1.000
_cell.length_c   1.000
_cell.angle_alpha   90.00
_cell.angle_beta   90.00
_cell.angle_gamma   90.00
#
_symmetry.space_group_name_H-M   'P 1'
#
loop_
_entity.id
_entity.type
_entity.pdbx_description
1 polymer ?
#
loop_
_entity_poly.entity_id
_entity_poly.type
_entity_poly.pdbx_seq_one_letter_code
_entity_poly.pdbx_strand_id
1 'polypeptide(L)'
;MPMIRDDMEDKIYLSLDEKFEAVVEEISSMHAKKRPILIGTISIENSEVISNKLNALNVDHNVLNAKQNKSEAQIISEAGKLGAVTIATNMAGRGTDIVLGGLDSSDEERQEIKKLGGLHVIGTERHESRRIDNQLRGRSGRQGDPGSSRFFLSLEDPLMKIFAPERIKNLMTSMGGMEKGEAIEHRMLTNAIERAQKRVEGRNFDIRKRILEFDDVLNEQRKIIYSQRDEILNSIEINELIDSMIEDVLSYQFDQLIPETGLESEWKSEELNKLYENEYDVDINFTNIFEKNDTDLSESKNEILDLVSKKYLSKRNEKKEVFIQIEKQIVLQVIDQSWKNHINSLESLRQNIGFRSYAGKDPRLEYKREAFEMFEKLLETIKSESVRFLTKVEVSETTTDDNQRGEDLINKTKSKKDSFASLLENKLEPNDNQTNLSTEGNRRQRRMKAKAKRKRR
;
A
#
# COMPACT_ATOMS: atom_id res chain seq x y z
N MET A 1 -6.02 -40.80 0.93
CA MET A 1 -6.53 -41.50 2.13
C MET A 1 -7.70 -40.70 2.71
N PRO A 2 -8.73 -41.34 3.28
CA PRO A 2 -9.82 -40.57 3.91
C PRO A 2 -9.31 -39.81 5.14
N MET A 3 -9.90 -38.66 5.42
CA MET A 3 -9.63 -37.89 6.63
C MET A 3 -10.36 -38.54 7.81
N ILE A 4 -9.61 -38.90 8.85
CA ILE A 4 -10.13 -39.59 10.06
C ILE A 4 -10.06 -38.65 11.27
N ARG A 5 -10.07 -37.36 11.07
CA ARG A 5 -10.06 -36.36 12.15
C ARG A 5 -11.47 -36.09 12.65
N ASP A 6 -11.63 -36.09 13.97
CA ASP A 6 -12.84 -35.65 14.63
C ASP A 6 -12.80 -34.14 14.93
N ASP A 7 -13.62 -33.38 14.23
CA ASP A 7 -13.77 -31.95 14.45
C ASP A 7 -14.95 -31.73 15.42
N MET A 8 -14.62 -31.64 16.73
CA MET A 8 -15.58 -31.47 17.81
C MET A 8 -16.29 -30.13 17.77
N GLU A 9 -17.46 -30.01 18.40
CA GLU A 9 -18.22 -28.77 18.52
C GLU A 9 -17.43 -27.73 19.34
N ASP A 10 -17.65 -26.44 19.01
CA ASP A 10 -17.02 -25.33 19.70
C ASP A 10 -17.57 -25.19 21.11
N LYS A 11 -16.70 -24.95 22.11
CA LYS A 11 -17.08 -24.57 23.47
C LYS A 11 -17.09 -23.06 23.60
N ILE A 12 -18.20 -22.48 24.06
CA ILE A 12 -18.38 -21.04 24.17
C ILE A 12 -18.63 -20.64 25.62
N TYR A 13 -17.83 -19.69 26.09
CA TYR A 13 -17.82 -19.17 27.46
C TYR A 13 -18.22 -17.70 27.48
N LEU A 14 -18.65 -17.20 28.65
CA LEU A 14 -19.05 -15.81 28.83
C LEU A 14 -17.84 -14.88 28.85
N SER A 15 -16.78 -15.25 29.53
CA SER A 15 -15.57 -14.43 29.71
C SER A 15 -14.31 -15.09 29.13
N LEU A 16 -13.27 -14.27 28.97
CA LEU A 16 -11.94 -14.76 28.55
C LEU A 16 -11.31 -15.63 29.62
N ASP A 17 -11.49 -15.30 30.92
CA ASP A 17 -10.90 -16.05 32.03
C ASP A 17 -11.46 -17.47 32.11
N GLU A 18 -12.79 -17.62 32.02
CA GLU A 18 -13.45 -18.93 31.96
C GLU A 18 -12.98 -19.78 30.78
N LYS A 19 -12.85 -19.16 29.60
CA LYS A 19 -12.31 -19.80 28.41
C LYS A 19 -10.89 -20.33 28.64
N PHE A 20 -9.97 -19.49 29.16
CA PHE A 20 -8.61 -19.91 29.43
C PHE A 20 -8.49 -20.98 30.49
N GLU A 21 -9.33 -20.94 31.53
CA GLU A 21 -9.40 -22.02 32.52
C GLU A 21 -9.80 -23.35 31.89
N ALA A 22 -10.84 -23.34 31.07
CA ALA A 22 -11.30 -24.53 30.37
C ALA A 22 -10.28 -25.06 29.32
N VAL A 23 -9.54 -24.18 28.66
CA VAL A 23 -8.44 -24.58 27.76
C VAL A 23 -7.36 -25.31 28.53
N VAL A 24 -6.96 -24.79 29.70
CA VAL A 24 -5.92 -25.38 30.55
C VAL A 24 -6.40 -26.72 31.15
N GLU A 25 -7.65 -26.83 31.50
CA GLU A 25 -8.25 -28.10 31.99
C GLU A 25 -8.25 -29.17 30.86
N GLU A 26 -8.65 -28.84 29.64
CA GLU A 26 -8.60 -29.75 28.48
C GLU A 26 -7.16 -30.19 28.21
N ILE A 27 -6.18 -29.25 28.22
CA ILE A 27 -4.76 -29.56 28.03
C ILE A 27 -4.30 -30.55 29.13
N SER A 28 -4.60 -30.27 30.40
CA SER A 28 -4.21 -31.14 31.52
C SER A 28 -4.81 -32.53 31.38
N SER A 29 -6.09 -32.64 31.01
CA SER A 29 -6.77 -33.91 30.77
C SER A 29 -6.15 -34.72 29.65
N MET A 30 -5.79 -34.08 28.54
CA MET A 30 -5.17 -34.77 27.41
C MET A 30 -3.70 -35.11 27.67
N HIS A 31 -2.97 -34.23 28.36
CA HIS A 31 -1.59 -34.48 28.78
C HIS A 31 -1.48 -35.66 29.76
N ALA A 32 -2.42 -35.77 30.68
CA ALA A 32 -2.50 -36.93 31.59
C ALA A 32 -2.66 -38.25 30.85
N LYS A 33 -3.34 -38.23 29.67
CA LYS A 33 -3.44 -39.36 28.73
C LYS A 33 -2.23 -39.54 27.83
N LYS A 34 -1.19 -38.75 27.99
CA LYS A 34 0.01 -38.68 27.15
C LYS A 34 -0.27 -38.39 25.67
N ARG A 35 -1.39 -37.74 25.36
CA ARG A 35 -1.76 -37.40 24.00
C ARG A 35 -1.02 -36.13 23.56
N PRO A 36 -0.44 -36.04 22.35
CA PRO A 36 0.16 -34.81 21.86
C PRO A 36 -0.88 -33.73 21.61
N ILE A 37 -0.59 -32.48 21.96
CA ILE A 37 -1.50 -31.35 21.90
C ILE A 37 -0.83 -30.17 21.20
N LEU A 38 -1.53 -29.58 20.24
CA LEU A 38 -1.14 -28.32 19.59
C LEU A 38 -2.19 -27.25 19.90
N ILE A 39 -1.77 -26.19 20.55
CA ILE A 39 -2.64 -25.06 20.90
C ILE A 39 -2.35 -23.90 19.93
N GLY A 40 -3.37 -23.49 19.16
CA GLY A 40 -3.32 -22.35 18.27
C GLY A 40 -3.88 -21.10 18.93
N THR A 41 -3.07 -20.03 19.02
CA THR A 41 -3.49 -18.71 19.51
C THR A 41 -3.39 -17.66 18.42
N ILE A 42 -4.20 -16.61 18.47
CA ILE A 42 -4.15 -15.50 17.50
C ILE A 42 -3.08 -14.49 17.89
N SER A 43 -2.93 -14.20 19.17
CA SER A 43 -2.00 -13.20 19.68
C SER A 43 -0.88 -13.81 20.53
N ILE A 44 0.21 -13.06 20.67
CA ILE A 44 1.34 -13.44 21.53
C ILE A 44 0.88 -13.37 23.01
N GLU A 45 0.11 -12.37 23.36
CA GLU A 45 -0.41 -12.16 24.72
C GLU A 45 -1.22 -13.38 25.18
N ASN A 46 -2.12 -13.90 24.33
CA ASN A 46 -2.90 -15.09 24.65
C ASN A 46 -2.03 -16.33 24.81
N SER A 47 -0.94 -16.44 24.04
CA SER A 47 0.02 -17.53 24.18
C SER A 47 0.78 -17.46 25.52
N GLU A 48 1.15 -16.26 25.96
CA GLU A 48 1.81 -16.01 27.24
C GLU A 48 0.87 -16.29 28.43
N VAL A 49 -0.41 -15.90 28.35
CA VAL A 49 -1.40 -16.19 29.40
C VAL A 49 -1.55 -17.71 29.61
N ILE A 50 -1.70 -18.48 28.52
CA ILE A 50 -1.82 -19.93 28.61
C ILE A 50 -0.52 -20.54 29.13
N SER A 51 0.64 -20.10 28.63
CA SER A 51 1.95 -20.58 29.12
C SER A 51 2.12 -20.36 30.63
N ASN A 52 1.77 -19.16 31.10
CA ASN A 52 1.87 -18.86 32.54
C ASN A 52 0.94 -19.76 33.39
N LYS A 53 -0.29 -20.03 32.93
CA LYS A 53 -1.21 -20.95 33.61
C LYS A 53 -0.69 -22.40 33.61
N LEU A 54 -0.09 -22.88 32.51
CA LEU A 54 0.51 -24.23 32.42
C LEU A 54 1.77 -24.35 33.27
N ASN A 55 2.60 -23.32 33.39
CA ASN A 55 3.74 -23.26 34.29
C ASN A 55 3.30 -23.39 35.78
N ALA A 56 2.19 -22.72 36.11
CA ALA A 56 1.64 -22.83 37.49
C ALA A 56 1.17 -24.24 37.83
N LEU A 57 0.81 -25.04 36.83
CA LEU A 57 0.41 -26.46 36.98
C LEU A 57 1.57 -27.45 36.76
N ASN A 58 2.80 -26.95 36.55
CA ASN A 58 3.99 -27.75 36.23
C ASN A 58 3.79 -28.65 34.98
N VAL A 59 3.11 -28.17 33.96
CA VAL A 59 2.95 -28.88 32.67
C VAL A 59 4.05 -28.40 31.74
N ASP A 60 4.97 -29.29 31.37
CA ASP A 60 6.02 -29.01 30.41
C ASP A 60 5.44 -28.69 29.02
N HIS A 61 5.84 -27.58 28.45
CA HIS A 61 5.33 -27.15 27.13
C HIS A 61 6.33 -26.29 26.36
N ASN A 62 6.18 -26.29 25.06
CA ASN A 62 6.95 -25.44 24.13
C ASN A 62 6.09 -24.27 23.63
N VAL A 63 6.66 -23.08 23.55
CA VAL A 63 5.98 -21.89 23.02
C VAL A 63 6.67 -21.44 21.72
N LEU A 64 5.92 -21.40 20.63
CA LEU A 64 6.35 -20.91 19.33
C LEU A 64 5.75 -19.54 19.05
N ASN A 65 6.57 -18.53 19.09
CA ASN A 65 6.18 -17.17 18.73
C ASN A 65 7.23 -16.55 17.79
N ALA A 66 6.87 -15.47 17.11
CA ALA A 66 7.72 -14.79 16.13
C ALA A 66 9.08 -14.28 16.68
N LYS A 67 9.34 -14.38 17.99
CA LYS A 67 10.59 -13.98 18.62
C LYS A 67 11.69 -15.07 18.55
N GLN A 68 11.38 -16.31 18.16
CA GLN A 68 12.29 -17.47 18.23
C GLN A 68 12.45 -18.22 16.90
N ASN A 69 12.89 -17.53 15.82
CA ASN A 69 12.89 -18.09 14.46
C ASN A 69 13.84 -19.28 14.19
N LYS A 70 14.90 -19.50 14.96
CA LYS A 70 15.94 -20.51 14.63
C LYS A 70 15.62 -21.94 15.03
N SER A 71 14.71 -22.17 15.97
CA SER A 71 14.34 -23.49 16.46
C SER A 71 12.91 -23.92 16.10
N GLU A 72 12.18 -23.09 15.35
CA GLU A 72 10.75 -23.25 15.05
C GLU A 72 10.45 -24.59 14.34
N ALA A 73 11.20 -24.90 13.28
CA ALA A 73 11.01 -26.13 12.51
C ALA A 73 11.25 -27.39 13.35
N GLN A 74 12.23 -27.35 14.26
CA GLN A 74 12.55 -28.46 15.16
C GLN A 74 11.46 -28.66 16.21
N ILE A 75 11.02 -27.59 16.85
CA ILE A 75 9.95 -27.66 17.88
C ILE A 75 8.64 -28.18 17.26
N ILE A 76 8.29 -27.70 16.05
CA ILE A 76 7.10 -28.19 15.32
C ILE A 76 7.22 -29.66 14.97
N SER A 77 8.39 -30.12 14.52
CA SER A 77 8.57 -31.53 14.20
C SER A 77 8.44 -32.44 15.44
N GLU A 78 8.74 -31.90 16.61
CA GLU A 78 8.61 -32.61 17.91
C GLU A 78 7.21 -32.48 18.53
N ALA A 79 6.35 -31.59 18.03
CA ALA A 79 4.98 -31.39 18.55
C ALA A 79 4.08 -32.65 18.46
N GLY A 80 4.48 -33.65 17.66
CA GLY A 80 3.80 -34.94 17.56
C GLY A 80 4.28 -36.00 18.54
N LYS A 81 5.26 -35.73 19.43
CA LYS A 81 5.78 -36.68 20.40
C LYS A 81 4.74 -36.99 21.49
N LEU A 82 4.87 -38.16 22.10
CA LEU A 82 4.00 -38.62 23.17
C LEU A 82 3.97 -37.61 24.33
N GLY A 83 2.79 -37.10 24.67
CA GLY A 83 2.58 -36.12 25.74
C GLY A 83 3.11 -34.71 25.46
N ALA A 84 3.59 -34.42 24.25
CA ALA A 84 4.07 -33.08 23.90
C ALA A 84 2.93 -32.06 23.95
N VAL A 85 3.19 -30.90 24.58
CA VAL A 85 2.30 -29.73 24.60
C VAL A 85 3.00 -28.59 23.89
N THR A 86 2.41 -28.10 22.79
CA THR A 86 3.00 -27.03 21.99
C THR A 86 1.99 -25.91 21.79
N ILE A 87 2.36 -24.69 22.19
CA ILE A 87 1.58 -23.47 21.97
C ILE A 87 2.18 -22.79 20.74
N ALA A 88 1.39 -22.54 19.73
CA ALA A 88 1.83 -21.87 18.51
C ALA A 88 0.96 -20.67 18.19
N THR A 89 1.57 -19.53 17.89
CA THR A 89 0.82 -18.43 17.28
C THR A 89 0.52 -18.75 15.81
N ASN A 90 -0.48 -18.11 15.27
CA ASN A 90 -1.20 -18.42 14.04
C ASN A 90 -0.36 -18.75 12.79
N MET A 91 0.86 -18.23 12.71
CA MET A 91 1.75 -18.40 11.55
C MET A 91 2.95 -19.32 11.82
N ALA A 92 3.18 -19.68 13.07
CA ALA A 92 4.31 -20.51 13.44
C ALA A 92 4.21 -21.92 12.83
N GLY A 93 5.30 -22.40 12.27
CA GLY A 93 5.42 -23.72 11.66
C GLY A 93 4.64 -23.92 10.37
N ARG A 94 4.28 -22.87 9.64
CA ARG A 94 3.67 -23.02 8.32
C ARG A 94 4.65 -23.65 7.34
N GLY A 95 4.23 -24.73 6.66
CA GLY A 95 5.07 -25.47 5.71
C GLY A 95 5.80 -26.66 6.33
N THR A 96 5.86 -26.78 7.67
CA THR A 96 6.43 -27.93 8.36
C THR A 96 5.34 -28.94 8.69
N ASP A 97 5.56 -30.22 8.41
CA ASP A 97 4.66 -31.30 8.77
C ASP A 97 4.88 -31.76 10.20
N ILE A 98 3.80 -32.10 10.92
CA ILE A 98 3.86 -32.66 12.26
C ILE A 98 3.71 -34.18 12.12
N VAL A 99 4.80 -34.88 12.36
CA VAL A 99 4.84 -36.35 12.31
C VAL A 99 4.51 -36.90 13.69
N LEU A 100 3.56 -37.84 13.80
CA LEU A 100 3.24 -38.48 15.06
C LEU A 100 4.47 -39.25 15.58
N GLY A 101 4.88 -38.96 16.84
CA GLY A 101 6.08 -39.47 17.46
C GLY A 101 7.32 -38.59 17.24
N GLY A 102 7.30 -37.65 16.30
CA GLY A 102 8.48 -36.86 15.89
C GLY A 102 9.31 -37.52 14.80
N LEU A 103 10.45 -36.93 14.43
CA LEU A 103 11.28 -37.40 13.31
C LEU A 103 11.96 -38.75 13.57
N ASP A 104 12.40 -39.00 14.80
CA ASP A 104 13.18 -40.15 15.20
C ASP A 104 12.38 -41.24 15.93
N SER A 105 11.04 -41.21 15.82
CA SER A 105 10.17 -42.11 16.55
C SER A 105 10.16 -43.53 15.97
N SER A 106 10.03 -44.53 16.85
CA SER A 106 9.78 -45.92 16.46
C SER A 106 8.35 -46.11 15.91
N ASP A 107 8.13 -47.16 15.12
CA ASP A 107 6.78 -47.48 14.64
C ASP A 107 5.85 -47.87 15.82
N GLU A 108 6.39 -48.39 16.90
CA GLU A 108 5.64 -48.71 18.11
C GLU A 108 5.09 -47.46 18.79
N GLU A 109 5.90 -46.43 18.99
CA GLU A 109 5.49 -45.14 19.52
C GLU A 109 4.42 -44.47 18.66
N ARG A 110 4.57 -44.51 17.34
CA ARG A 110 3.58 -44.02 16.39
C ARG A 110 2.22 -44.72 16.54
N GLN A 111 2.26 -46.07 16.68
CA GLN A 111 1.06 -46.83 16.86
C GLN A 111 0.39 -46.57 18.22
N GLU A 112 1.17 -46.31 19.28
CA GLU A 112 0.65 -45.92 20.58
C GLU A 112 -0.09 -44.60 20.48
N ILE A 113 0.53 -43.56 19.87
CA ILE A 113 -0.10 -42.24 19.70
C ILE A 113 -1.38 -42.35 18.84
N LYS A 114 -1.38 -43.20 17.77
CA LYS A 114 -2.57 -43.47 16.97
C LYS A 114 -3.70 -44.07 17.81
N LYS A 115 -3.39 -45.00 18.71
CA LYS A 115 -4.37 -45.63 19.63
C LYS A 115 -4.93 -44.59 20.63
N LEU A 116 -4.14 -43.58 21.04
CA LEU A 116 -4.58 -42.49 21.88
C LEU A 116 -5.45 -41.47 21.14
N GLY A 117 -5.63 -41.62 19.81
CA GLY A 117 -6.44 -40.71 19.00
C GLY A 117 -5.63 -39.66 18.25
N GLY A 118 -4.29 -39.82 18.16
CA GLY A 118 -3.41 -38.91 17.39
C GLY A 118 -3.29 -37.50 17.98
N LEU A 119 -2.86 -36.53 17.17
CA LEU A 119 -2.69 -35.15 17.59
C LEU A 119 -4.03 -34.47 17.91
N HIS A 120 -4.12 -33.84 19.08
CA HIS A 120 -5.26 -32.99 19.46
C HIS A 120 -4.93 -31.52 19.21
N VAL A 121 -5.78 -30.82 18.44
CA VAL A 121 -5.61 -29.41 18.12
C VAL A 121 -6.64 -28.59 18.86
N ILE A 122 -6.17 -27.62 19.65
CA ILE A 122 -7.00 -26.65 20.37
C ILE A 122 -6.86 -25.30 19.68
N GLY A 123 -7.98 -24.70 19.25
CA GLY A 123 -8.03 -23.30 18.84
C GLY A 123 -8.59 -22.46 19.97
N THR A 124 -7.90 -21.40 20.36
CA THR A 124 -8.34 -20.52 21.47
C THR A 124 -9.28 -19.41 21.02
N GLU A 125 -9.41 -19.22 19.72
CA GLU A 125 -10.29 -18.23 19.09
C GLU A 125 -10.58 -18.64 17.64
N ARG A 126 -11.68 -18.13 17.07
CA ARG A 126 -11.96 -18.22 15.64
C ARG A 126 -11.33 -17.03 14.90
N HIS A 127 -10.68 -17.30 13.80
CA HIS A 127 -10.13 -16.27 12.94
C HIS A 127 -11.22 -15.59 12.11
N GLU A 128 -10.91 -14.43 11.54
CA GLU A 128 -11.78 -13.76 10.59
C GLU A 128 -12.03 -14.59 9.32
N SER A 129 -11.14 -15.54 8.99
CA SER A 129 -11.25 -16.41 7.83
C SER A 129 -11.27 -17.88 8.24
N ARG A 130 -12.30 -18.61 7.78
CA ARG A 130 -12.44 -20.06 7.94
C ARG A 130 -11.25 -20.83 7.37
N ARG A 131 -10.61 -20.30 6.35
CA ARG A 131 -9.41 -20.92 5.76
C ARG A 131 -8.29 -21.08 6.79
N ILE A 132 -8.12 -20.10 7.65
CA ILE A 132 -7.07 -20.12 8.70
C ILE A 132 -7.44 -21.14 9.78
N ASP A 133 -8.70 -21.17 10.22
CA ASP A 133 -9.19 -22.20 11.15
C ASP A 133 -8.98 -23.61 10.58
N ASN A 134 -9.30 -23.80 9.31
CA ASN A 134 -9.09 -25.09 8.63
C ASN A 134 -7.61 -25.44 8.46
N GLN A 135 -6.71 -24.43 8.33
CA GLN A 135 -5.26 -24.67 8.33
C GLN A 135 -4.77 -25.13 9.69
N LEU A 136 -5.32 -24.57 10.77
CA LEU A 136 -5.01 -25.01 12.14
C LEU A 136 -5.54 -26.44 12.36
N ARG A 137 -6.82 -26.69 12.12
CA ARG A 137 -7.42 -28.05 12.18
C ARG A 137 -6.63 -29.06 11.34
N GLY A 138 -6.21 -28.64 10.14
CA GLY A 138 -5.44 -29.45 9.20
C GLY A 138 -4.02 -29.78 9.64
N ARG A 139 -3.57 -29.34 10.80
CA ARG A 139 -2.33 -29.83 11.42
C ARG A 139 -2.50 -31.24 11.96
N SER A 140 -3.72 -31.65 12.31
CA SER A 140 -4.09 -32.98 12.78
C SER A 140 -4.81 -33.78 11.70
N GLY A 141 -4.77 -35.09 11.78
CA GLY A 141 -5.46 -36.03 10.86
C GLY A 141 -4.85 -36.07 9.47
N ARG A 142 -3.54 -35.92 9.35
CA ARG A 142 -2.81 -35.99 8.07
C ARG A 142 -2.54 -37.41 7.65
N GLN A 143 -2.50 -37.63 6.34
CA GLN A 143 -2.11 -38.91 5.71
C GLN A 143 -2.89 -40.14 6.20
N GLY A 144 -4.12 -39.94 6.69
CA GLY A 144 -4.96 -41.03 7.23
C GLY A 144 -4.70 -41.36 8.70
N ASP A 145 -3.91 -40.52 9.42
CA ASP A 145 -3.74 -40.64 10.84
C ASP A 145 -5.00 -40.16 11.57
N PRO A 146 -5.33 -40.74 12.74
CA PRO A 146 -6.37 -40.19 13.62
C PRO A 146 -5.96 -38.85 14.20
N GLY A 147 -6.96 -38.07 14.58
CA GLY A 147 -6.74 -36.78 15.21
C GLY A 147 -8.04 -36.15 15.67
N SER A 148 -7.96 -35.08 16.41
CA SER A 148 -9.15 -34.28 16.78
C SER A 148 -8.84 -32.81 16.85
N SER A 149 -9.89 -32.00 16.72
CA SER A 149 -9.80 -30.56 16.91
C SER A 149 -10.98 -30.02 17.71
N ARG A 150 -10.74 -29.00 18.52
CA ARG A 150 -11.79 -28.27 19.24
C ARG A 150 -11.43 -26.80 19.36
N PHE A 151 -12.42 -25.91 19.22
CA PHE A 151 -12.26 -24.49 19.46
C PHE A 151 -12.93 -24.08 20.80
N PHE A 152 -12.22 -23.24 21.53
CA PHE A 152 -12.68 -22.61 22.76
C PHE A 152 -12.86 -21.12 22.50
N LEU A 153 -14.06 -20.63 22.70
CA LEU A 153 -14.46 -19.27 22.33
C LEU A 153 -15.00 -18.53 23.53
N SER A 154 -14.88 -17.21 23.54
CA SER A 154 -15.52 -16.31 24.49
C SER A 154 -16.39 -15.28 23.79
N LEU A 155 -17.45 -14.80 24.43
CA LEU A 155 -18.21 -13.65 23.94
C LEU A 155 -17.38 -12.37 23.89
N GLU A 156 -16.26 -12.34 24.60
CA GLU A 156 -15.31 -11.23 24.60
C GLU A 156 -14.28 -11.30 23.46
N ASP A 157 -14.24 -12.39 22.69
CA ASP A 157 -13.35 -12.51 21.54
C ASP A 157 -13.69 -11.45 20.47
N PRO A 158 -12.69 -10.92 19.73
CA PRO A 158 -12.89 -9.85 18.75
C PRO A 158 -13.95 -10.18 17.70
N LEU A 159 -13.96 -11.41 17.18
CA LEU A 159 -14.95 -11.85 16.19
C LEU A 159 -16.36 -11.86 16.78
N MET A 160 -16.50 -12.30 18.03
CA MET A 160 -17.79 -12.40 18.73
C MET A 160 -18.34 -11.01 19.05
N LYS A 161 -17.49 -10.06 19.45
CA LYS A 161 -17.87 -8.64 19.68
C LYS A 161 -18.43 -7.97 18.43
N ILE A 162 -17.89 -8.29 17.25
CA ILE A 162 -18.32 -7.68 15.97
C ILE A 162 -19.72 -8.18 15.55
N PHE A 163 -20.05 -9.45 15.81
CA PHE A 163 -21.18 -10.09 15.12
C PHE A 163 -22.40 -10.42 15.94
N ALA A 164 -22.31 -10.53 17.26
CA ALA A 164 -23.47 -10.96 17.99
C ALA A 164 -23.49 -10.72 19.52
N PRO A 165 -23.17 -9.53 20.05
CA PRO A 165 -23.18 -9.39 21.50
C PRO A 165 -24.60 -9.61 22.08
N GLU A 166 -25.65 -9.07 21.47
CA GLU A 166 -26.99 -9.13 22.04
C GLU A 166 -27.78 -10.41 21.67
N ARG A 167 -27.75 -10.84 20.41
CA ARG A 167 -28.52 -12.01 19.96
C ARG A 167 -28.02 -13.30 20.55
N ILE A 168 -26.70 -13.49 20.67
CA ILE A 168 -26.10 -14.66 21.28
C ILE A 168 -26.31 -14.59 22.79
N LYS A 169 -26.12 -13.44 23.42
CA LYS A 169 -26.38 -13.24 24.85
C LYS A 169 -27.84 -13.54 25.19
N ASN A 170 -28.79 -13.06 24.40
CA ASN A 170 -30.22 -13.35 24.58
C ASN A 170 -30.56 -14.83 24.35
N LEU A 171 -29.92 -15.47 23.37
CA LEU A 171 -30.06 -16.91 23.14
C LEU A 171 -29.52 -17.71 24.33
N MET A 172 -28.38 -17.35 24.84
CA MET A 172 -27.75 -17.95 26.03
C MET A 172 -28.61 -17.77 27.28
N THR A 173 -29.18 -16.57 27.46
CA THR A 173 -30.10 -16.30 28.58
C THR A 173 -31.41 -17.08 28.45
N SER A 174 -31.92 -17.31 27.23
CA SER A 174 -33.15 -18.08 26.97
C SER A 174 -32.96 -19.58 27.08
N MET A 175 -31.74 -20.09 27.02
CA MET A 175 -31.41 -21.53 27.14
C MET A 175 -31.14 -21.95 28.59
N GLY A 176 -31.49 -21.14 29.58
CA GLY A 176 -31.54 -21.55 30.98
C GLY A 176 -30.51 -20.91 31.90
N GLY A 177 -29.83 -19.83 31.48
CA GLY A 177 -28.86 -19.12 32.31
C GLY A 177 -27.63 -19.97 32.62
N MET A 178 -26.44 -19.51 32.24
CA MET A 178 -25.22 -20.26 32.54
C MET A 178 -24.83 -20.06 34.01
N GLU A 179 -24.54 -21.16 34.68
CA GLU A 179 -23.70 -21.09 35.87
C GLU A 179 -22.27 -20.69 35.46
N LYS A 180 -21.60 -19.97 36.38
CA LYS A 180 -20.24 -19.47 36.09
C LYS A 180 -19.29 -20.65 35.77
N GLY A 181 -18.66 -20.65 34.62
CA GLY A 181 -17.75 -21.70 34.16
C GLY A 181 -18.39 -22.80 33.29
N GLU A 182 -19.69 -22.74 32.99
CA GLU A 182 -20.37 -23.70 32.17
C GLU A 182 -20.23 -23.31 30.68
N ALA A 183 -19.84 -24.26 29.83
CA ALA A 183 -19.70 -24.05 28.37
C ALA A 183 -21.00 -24.34 27.66
N ILE A 184 -21.34 -23.56 26.64
CA ILE A 184 -22.37 -23.93 25.68
C ILE A 184 -21.73 -24.68 24.52
N GLU A 185 -22.14 -25.93 24.31
CA GLU A 185 -21.83 -26.73 23.15
C GLU A 185 -23.14 -26.90 22.36
N HIS A 186 -23.27 -26.19 21.24
CA HIS A 186 -24.49 -26.32 20.41
C HIS A 186 -24.19 -26.02 18.94
N ARG A 187 -24.53 -26.96 18.07
CA ARG A 187 -24.29 -26.88 16.61
C ARG A 187 -24.88 -25.64 15.94
N MET A 188 -26.04 -25.15 16.44
CA MET A 188 -26.61 -23.92 15.89
C MET A 188 -25.72 -22.70 16.12
N LEU A 189 -24.95 -22.68 17.24
CA LEU A 189 -24.07 -21.59 17.60
C LEU A 189 -22.80 -21.63 16.76
N THR A 190 -22.21 -22.79 16.59
CA THR A 190 -21.09 -23.01 15.62
C THR A 190 -21.48 -22.55 14.21
N ASN A 191 -22.67 -22.94 13.74
CA ASN A 191 -23.18 -22.50 12.44
C ASN A 191 -23.43 -20.97 12.36
N ALA A 192 -23.80 -20.32 13.47
CA ALA A 192 -23.98 -18.88 13.52
C ALA A 192 -22.63 -18.15 13.41
N ILE A 193 -21.60 -18.68 14.09
CA ILE A 193 -20.23 -18.15 14.01
C ILE A 193 -19.66 -18.31 12.59
N GLU A 194 -19.86 -19.46 11.96
CA GLU A 194 -19.43 -19.67 10.56
C GLU A 194 -20.10 -18.70 9.59
N ARG A 195 -21.38 -18.40 9.78
CA ARG A 195 -22.08 -17.38 8.98
C ARG A 195 -21.54 -15.99 9.25
N ALA A 196 -21.18 -15.69 10.48
CA ALA A 196 -20.53 -14.43 10.84
C ALA A 196 -19.16 -14.30 10.15
N GLN A 197 -18.30 -15.31 10.24
CA GLN A 197 -17.02 -15.34 9.53
C GLN A 197 -17.20 -15.10 8.02
N LYS A 198 -18.16 -15.76 7.39
CA LYS A 198 -18.43 -15.58 5.96
C LYS A 198 -18.82 -14.14 5.61
N ARG A 199 -19.51 -13.42 6.52
CA ARG A 199 -19.84 -12.00 6.32
C ARG A 199 -18.60 -11.12 6.45
N VAL A 200 -17.69 -11.41 7.41
CA VAL A 200 -16.41 -10.70 7.54
C VAL A 200 -15.55 -10.92 6.31
N GLU A 201 -15.41 -12.17 5.87
CA GLU A 201 -14.68 -12.50 4.65
C GLU A 201 -15.22 -11.73 3.44
N GLY A 202 -16.55 -11.68 3.28
CA GLY A 202 -17.20 -10.91 2.21
C GLY A 202 -16.88 -9.42 2.31
N ARG A 203 -17.01 -8.82 3.50
CA ARG A 203 -16.68 -7.41 3.71
C ARG A 203 -15.20 -7.11 3.43
N ASN A 204 -14.30 -7.95 3.93
CA ASN A 204 -12.86 -7.81 3.71
C ASN A 204 -12.49 -7.99 2.22
N PHE A 205 -13.21 -8.89 1.52
CA PHE A 205 -13.08 -9.04 0.08
C PHE A 205 -13.50 -7.77 -0.66
N ASP A 206 -14.67 -7.21 -0.32
CA ASP A 206 -15.17 -5.98 -0.95
C ASP A 206 -14.25 -4.78 -0.69
N ILE A 207 -13.69 -4.66 0.52
CA ILE A 207 -12.71 -3.62 0.85
C ILE A 207 -11.46 -3.78 -0.02
N ARG A 208 -10.89 -5.00 -0.08
CA ARG A 208 -9.71 -5.28 -0.91
C ARG A 208 -9.96 -5.04 -2.39
N LYS A 209 -11.13 -5.45 -2.89
CA LYS A 209 -11.53 -5.21 -4.27
C LYS A 209 -11.58 -3.71 -4.59
N ARG A 210 -12.15 -2.89 -3.69
CA ARG A 210 -12.17 -1.42 -3.87
C ARG A 210 -10.77 -0.83 -3.90
N ILE A 211 -9.88 -1.25 -2.99
CA ILE A 211 -8.49 -0.78 -2.98
C ILE A 211 -7.82 -1.13 -4.30
N LEU A 212 -7.97 -2.36 -4.78
CA LEU A 212 -7.39 -2.80 -6.05
C LEU A 212 -7.89 -1.98 -7.25
N GLU A 213 -9.19 -1.64 -7.28
CA GLU A 213 -9.76 -0.81 -8.36
C GLU A 213 -9.12 0.60 -8.45
N PHE A 214 -8.67 1.16 -7.32
CA PHE A 214 -7.89 2.42 -7.29
C PHE A 214 -6.42 2.19 -7.68
N ASP A 215 -5.82 1.13 -7.17
CA ASP A 215 -4.42 0.80 -7.43
C ASP A 215 -4.18 0.44 -8.90
N ASP A 216 -5.16 -0.15 -9.59
CA ASP A 216 -5.08 -0.49 -11.01
C ASP A 216 -4.84 0.75 -11.88
N VAL A 217 -5.52 1.87 -11.59
CA VAL A 217 -5.34 3.13 -12.33
C VAL A 217 -3.91 3.64 -12.20
N LEU A 218 -3.40 3.69 -10.97
CA LEU A 218 -2.00 4.10 -10.72
C LEU A 218 -1.01 3.15 -11.40
N ASN A 219 -1.30 1.84 -11.39
CA ASN A 219 -0.41 0.85 -11.98
C ASN A 219 -0.35 0.93 -13.51
N GLU A 220 -1.47 1.23 -14.16
CA GLU A 220 -1.49 1.47 -15.61
C GLU A 220 -0.67 2.72 -15.98
N GLN A 221 -0.87 3.83 -15.29
CA GLN A 221 -0.09 5.05 -15.48
C GLN A 221 1.41 4.82 -15.21
N ARG A 222 1.74 4.06 -14.16
CA ARG A 222 3.12 3.68 -13.83
C ARG A 222 3.79 2.92 -14.98
N LYS A 223 3.08 1.98 -15.61
CA LYS A 223 3.61 1.21 -16.75
C LYS A 223 3.98 2.12 -17.89
N ILE A 224 3.15 3.12 -18.21
CA ILE A 224 3.42 4.08 -19.29
C ILE A 224 4.66 4.90 -18.96
N ILE A 225 4.73 5.51 -17.78
CA ILE A 225 5.87 6.33 -17.36
C ILE A 225 7.17 5.52 -17.31
N TYR A 226 7.13 4.30 -16.78
CA TYR A 226 8.32 3.45 -16.72
C TYR A 226 8.77 2.97 -18.09
N SER A 227 7.83 2.67 -19.01
CA SER A 227 8.17 2.34 -20.40
C SER A 227 8.87 3.50 -21.11
N GLN A 228 8.36 4.72 -20.97
CA GLN A 228 9.01 5.92 -21.51
C GLN A 228 10.40 6.15 -20.90
N ARG A 229 10.51 5.96 -19.59
CA ARG A 229 11.79 6.09 -18.87
C ARG A 229 12.83 5.06 -19.35
N ASP A 230 12.41 3.81 -19.50
CA ASP A 230 13.27 2.73 -20.00
C ASP A 230 13.69 2.96 -21.45
N GLU A 231 12.80 3.48 -22.29
CA GLU A 231 13.11 3.86 -23.68
C GLU A 231 14.19 4.95 -23.73
N ILE A 232 14.07 6.01 -22.93
CA ILE A 232 15.09 7.08 -22.84
C ILE A 232 16.44 6.53 -22.34
N LEU A 233 16.42 5.64 -21.35
CA LEU A 233 17.64 5.04 -20.79
C LEU A 233 18.38 4.18 -21.81
N ASN A 234 17.65 3.38 -22.59
CA ASN A 234 18.19 2.43 -23.56
C ASN A 234 18.54 3.05 -24.92
N SER A 235 17.94 4.19 -25.28
CA SER A 235 18.24 4.90 -26.52
C SER A 235 19.65 5.45 -26.51
N ILE A 236 20.34 5.49 -27.64
CA ILE A 236 21.64 6.15 -27.82
C ILE A 236 21.45 7.67 -27.81
N GLU A 237 20.53 8.16 -28.62
CA GLU A 237 20.12 9.56 -28.74
C GLU A 237 18.60 9.67 -28.60
N ILE A 238 18.10 10.80 -28.13
CA ILE A 238 16.66 11.08 -27.93
C ILE A 238 16.18 12.33 -28.70
N ASN A 239 16.91 12.71 -29.75
CA ASN A 239 16.60 13.91 -30.54
C ASN A 239 15.21 13.90 -31.12
N GLU A 240 14.77 12.79 -31.78
CA GLU A 240 13.42 12.69 -32.35
C GLU A 240 12.32 12.90 -31.30
N LEU A 241 12.55 12.41 -30.07
CA LEU A 241 11.64 12.62 -28.95
C LEU A 241 11.61 14.10 -28.54
N ILE A 242 12.77 14.76 -28.47
CA ILE A 242 12.85 16.16 -28.09
C ILE A 242 12.27 17.06 -29.19
N ASP A 243 12.55 16.79 -30.45
CA ASP A 243 11.99 17.54 -31.60
C ASP A 243 10.45 17.44 -31.59
N SER A 244 9.89 16.25 -31.35
CA SER A 244 8.44 16.06 -31.17
C SER A 244 7.90 16.83 -29.96
N MET A 245 8.62 16.84 -28.83
CA MET A 245 8.21 17.61 -27.64
C MET A 245 8.20 19.11 -27.91
N ILE A 246 9.20 19.64 -28.64
CA ILE A 246 9.29 21.05 -29.03
C ILE A 246 8.09 21.40 -29.93
N GLU A 247 7.82 20.60 -30.96
CA GLU A 247 6.69 20.82 -31.86
C GLU A 247 5.35 20.81 -31.12
N ASP A 248 5.10 19.80 -30.30
CA ASP A 248 3.86 19.67 -29.53
C ASP A 248 3.63 20.85 -28.58
N VAL A 249 4.66 21.22 -27.80
CA VAL A 249 4.56 22.28 -26.80
C VAL A 249 4.36 23.64 -27.43
N LEU A 250 5.17 23.98 -28.43
CA LEU A 250 5.09 25.27 -29.09
C LEU A 250 3.80 25.42 -29.89
N SER A 251 3.38 24.36 -30.59
CA SER A 251 2.10 24.32 -31.32
C SER A 251 0.93 24.57 -30.36
N TYR A 252 0.89 23.85 -29.26
CA TYR A 252 -0.17 24.02 -28.27
C TYR A 252 -0.23 25.44 -27.70
N GLN A 253 0.93 26.01 -27.34
CA GLN A 253 1.00 27.38 -26.81
C GLN A 253 0.60 28.42 -27.83
N PHE A 254 1.00 28.24 -29.09
CA PHE A 254 0.61 29.11 -30.18
C PHE A 254 -0.91 29.10 -30.39
N ASP A 255 -1.52 27.91 -30.49
CA ASP A 255 -2.96 27.75 -30.72
C ASP A 255 -3.81 28.29 -29.53
N GLN A 256 -3.28 28.28 -28.31
CA GLN A 256 -3.93 28.86 -27.16
C GLN A 256 -3.96 30.40 -27.15
N LEU A 257 -2.93 31.05 -27.67
CA LEU A 257 -2.78 32.50 -27.64
C LEU A 257 -3.20 33.16 -28.98
N ILE A 258 -3.16 32.39 -30.06
CA ILE A 258 -3.50 32.82 -31.42
C ILE A 258 -4.53 31.82 -32.01
N PRO A 259 -5.81 31.92 -31.63
CA PRO A 259 -6.83 31.00 -32.14
C PRO A 259 -7.13 31.23 -33.59
N GLU A 260 -7.18 30.16 -34.40
CA GLU A 260 -7.47 30.21 -35.84
C GLU A 260 -8.84 30.84 -36.21
N THR A 261 -9.80 30.71 -35.32
CA THR A 261 -11.18 31.19 -35.52
C THR A 261 -11.43 32.59 -34.93
N GLY A 262 -10.41 33.25 -34.39
CA GLY A 262 -10.49 34.55 -33.76
C GLY A 262 -10.24 35.70 -34.75
N LEU A 263 -10.65 36.92 -34.36
CA LEU A 263 -10.23 38.13 -35.04
C LEU A 263 -8.76 38.44 -34.71
N GLU A 264 -7.99 39.05 -35.60
CA GLU A 264 -6.62 39.48 -35.33
C GLU A 264 -6.49 40.34 -34.09
N SER A 265 -7.52 41.12 -33.74
CA SER A 265 -7.60 41.91 -32.49
C SER A 265 -7.66 41.09 -31.22
N GLU A 266 -7.95 39.80 -31.32
CA GLU A 266 -8.00 38.85 -30.20
C GLU A 266 -6.66 38.11 -30.00
N TRP A 267 -5.72 38.28 -30.95
CA TRP A 267 -4.41 37.64 -30.90
C TRP A 267 -3.55 38.27 -29.80
N LYS A 268 -3.04 37.42 -28.93
CA LYS A 268 -2.21 37.84 -27.80
C LYS A 268 -0.70 37.75 -28.12
N SER A 269 -0.31 38.40 -29.25
CA SER A 269 1.06 38.34 -29.72
C SER A 269 2.10 38.89 -28.72
N GLU A 270 1.76 39.92 -27.94
CA GLU A 270 2.65 40.42 -26.85
C GLU A 270 2.82 39.41 -25.71
N GLU A 271 1.76 38.68 -25.34
CA GLU A 271 1.83 37.62 -24.33
C GLU A 271 2.70 36.47 -24.87
N LEU A 272 2.57 36.13 -26.13
CA LEU A 272 3.34 35.09 -26.81
C LEU A 272 4.83 35.49 -26.89
N ASN A 273 5.16 36.76 -27.25
CA ASN A 273 6.53 37.26 -27.23
C ASN A 273 7.19 37.09 -25.87
N LYS A 274 6.53 37.56 -24.81
CA LYS A 274 7.01 37.45 -23.42
C LYS A 274 7.17 36.00 -22.97
N LEU A 275 6.26 35.13 -23.37
CA LEU A 275 6.32 33.73 -23.05
C LEU A 275 7.56 33.06 -23.69
N TYR A 276 7.81 33.31 -24.97
CA TYR A 276 8.93 32.70 -25.66
C TYR A 276 10.28 33.27 -25.22
N GLU A 277 10.36 34.57 -24.97
CA GLU A 277 11.54 35.19 -24.35
C GLU A 277 11.83 34.60 -22.97
N ASN A 278 10.82 34.55 -22.09
CA ASN A 278 10.98 34.07 -20.72
C ASN A 278 11.16 32.57 -20.59
N GLU A 279 10.48 31.76 -21.40
CA GLU A 279 10.48 30.30 -21.26
C GLU A 279 11.53 29.60 -22.13
N TYR A 280 11.85 30.16 -23.32
CA TYR A 280 12.78 29.53 -24.27
C TYR A 280 14.02 30.36 -24.59
N ASP A 281 14.12 31.56 -24.01
CA ASP A 281 15.24 32.50 -24.26
C ASP A 281 15.35 32.85 -25.78
N VAL A 282 14.20 32.95 -26.46
CA VAL A 282 14.12 33.31 -27.89
C VAL A 282 13.37 34.59 -28.03
N ASP A 283 14.10 35.62 -28.51
CA ASP A 283 13.51 36.93 -28.86
C ASP A 283 12.89 36.83 -30.26
N ILE A 284 11.56 36.77 -30.32
CA ILE A 284 10.78 36.66 -31.54
C ILE A 284 9.86 37.88 -31.63
N ASN A 285 9.94 38.60 -32.73
CA ASN A 285 8.97 39.66 -33.01
C ASN A 285 7.81 39.05 -33.86
N PHE A 286 6.77 38.53 -33.15
CA PHE A 286 5.63 37.90 -33.78
C PHE A 286 4.87 38.85 -34.73
N THR A 287 4.77 40.13 -34.39
CA THR A 287 4.11 41.13 -35.24
C THR A 287 4.76 41.18 -36.65
N ASN A 288 6.10 41.21 -36.70
CA ASN A 288 6.80 41.19 -37.99
C ASN A 288 6.62 39.89 -38.73
N ILE A 289 6.51 38.73 -38.04
CA ILE A 289 6.30 37.44 -38.69
C ILE A 289 4.90 37.39 -39.31
N PHE A 290 3.88 37.86 -38.60
CA PHE A 290 2.52 37.89 -39.11
C PHE A 290 2.37 38.85 -40.30
N GLU A 291 2.96 40.04 -40.22
CA GLU A 291 2.97 40.99 -41.33
C GLU A 291 3.70 40.42 -42.57
N LYS A 292 4.82 39.73 -42.37
CA LYS A 292 5.61 39.12 -43.46
C LYS A 292 4.85 37.97 -44.18
N ASN A 293 4.08 37.20 -43.45
CA ASN A 293 3.37 36.03 -43.95
C ASN A 293 1.91 36.34 -44.33
N ASP A 294 1.57 37.62 -44.57
CA ASP A 294 0.21 38.06 -44.91
C ASP A 294 -0.86 37.51 -43.95
N THR A 295 -0.52 37.39 -42.66
CA THR A 295 -1.37 36.80 -41.62
C THR A 295 -1.73 35.32 -41.82
N ASP A 296 -0.98 34.57 -42.61
CA ASP A 296 -1.10 33.11 -42.68
C ASP A 296 -0.55 32.50 -41.41
N LEU A 297 -1.48 31.97 -40.60
CA LEU A 297 -1.17 31.40 -39.29
C LEU A 297 -0.34 30.11 -39.40
N SER A 298 -0.55 29.31 -40.42
CA SER A 298 0.18 28.05 -40.61
C SER A 298 1.64 28.31 -40.98
N GLU A 299 1.90 29.27 -41.89
CA GLU A 299 3.27 29.67 -42.27
C GLU A 299 3.98 30.36 -41.09
N SER A 300 3.28 31.24 -40.38
CA SER A 300 3.81 31.90 -39.21
C SER A 300 4.17 30.94 -38.08
N LYS A 301 3.32 29.95 -37.81
CA LYS A 301 3.55 28.88 -36.82
C LYS A 301 4.79 28.07 -37.20
N ASN A 302 4.91 27.64 -38.46
CA ASN A 302 6.05 26.87 -38.93
C ASN A 302 7.37 27.67 -38.84
N GLU A 303 7.35 28.98 -39.17
CA GLU A 303 8.53 29.84 -39.07
C GLU A 303 9.00 29.97 -37.61
N ILE A 304 8.06 30.07 -36.68
CA ILE A 304 8.34 30.15 -35.21
C ILE A 304 8.94 28.83 -34.69
N LEU A 305 8.33 27.69 -35.07
CA LEU A 305 8.85 26.36 -34.72
C LEU A 305 10.28 26.19 -35.23
N ASP A 306 10.53 26.58 -36.47
CA ASP A 306 11.84 26.54 -37.10
C ASP A 306 12.89 27.40 -36.37
N LEU A 307 12.50 28.59 -35.90
CA LEU A 307 13.43 29.48 -35.17
C LEU A 307 13.86 28.87 -33.83
N VAL A 308 12.93 28.34 -33.06
CA VAL A 308 13.24 27.69 -31.78
C VAL A 308 14.05 26.42 -31.99
N SER A 309 13.65 25.59 -32.95
CA SER A 309 14.38 24.35 -33.31
C SER A 309 15.79 24.61 -33.77
N LYS A 310 16.00 25.64 -34.60
CA LYS A 310 17.35 26.05 -35.07
C LYS A 310 18.21 26.52 -33.92
N LYS A 311 17.66 27.31 -32.97
CA LYS A 311 18.38 27.74 -31.77
C LYS A 311 18.80 26.57 -30.92
N TYR A 312 17.88 25.62 -30.67
CA TYR A 312 18.16 24.40 -29.94
C TYR A 312 19.24 23.55 -30.63
N LEU A 313 19.11 23.30 -31.93
CA LEU A 313 20.08 22.53 -32.75
C LEU A 313 21.46 23.20 -32.77
N SER A 314 21.55 24.53 -32.81
CA SER A 314 22.85 25.22 -32.77
C SER A 314 23.58 24.95 -31.44
N LYS A 315 22.87 25.08 -30.33
CA LYS A 315 23.41 24.75 -28.98
C LYS A 315 23.86 23.27 -28.87
N ARG A 316 23.07 22.36 -29.45
CA ARG A 316 23.38 20.93 -29.47
C ARG A 316 24.61 20.58 -30.28
N ASN A 317 24.76 21.20 -31.47
CA ASN A 317 25.86 20.90 -32.39
C ASN A 317 27.22 21.43 -31.92
N GLU A 318 27.26 22.44 -31.06
CA GLU A 318 28.49 22.97 -30.47
C GLU A 318 29.27 21.92 -29.65
N LYS A 319 28.55 21.05 -28.88
CA LYS A 319 29.13 20.05 -27.98
C LYS A 319 28.28 18.77 -27.94
N LYS A 320 28.09 18.13 -29.08
CA LYS A 320 27.12 17.04 -29.30
C LYS A 320 27.18 15.92 -28.24
N GLU A 321 28.36 15.40 -27.94
CA GLU A 321 28.48 14.23 -27.03
C GLU A 321 28.06 14.56 -25.59
N VAL A 322 28.43 15.75 -25.10
CA VAL A 322 28.07 16.21 -23.74
C VAL A 322 26.57 16.52 -23.70
N PHE A 323 26.05 17.14 -24.75
CA PHE A 323 24.66 17.57 -24.82
C PHE A 323 23.70 16.38 -24.84
N ILE A 324 24.01 15.29 -25.53
CA ILE A 324 23.22 14.04 -25.52
C ILE A 324 23.05 13.49 -24.08
N GLN A 325 24.10 13.54 -23.26
CA GLN A 325 24.01 13.10 -21.87
C GLN A 325 23.15 14.06 -21.02
N ILE A 326 23.27 15.35 -21.27
CA ILE A 326 22.49 16.39 -20.59
C ILE A 326 21.00 16.25 -20.96
N GLU A 327 20.68 16.05 -22.22
CA GLU A 327 19.31 15.82 -22.71
C GLU A 327 18.63 14.69 -21.92
N LYS A 328 19.27 13.53 -21.87
CA LYS A 328 18.74 12.37 -21.13
C LYS A 328 18.59 12.66 -19.64
N GLN A 329 19.59 13.28 -19.02
CA GLN A 329 19.56 13.59 -17.60
C GLN A 329 18.43 14.56 -17.26
N ILE A 330 18.22 15.60 -18.06
CA ILE A 330 17.16 16.59 -17.84
C ILE A 330 15.80 15.91 -17.96
N VAL A 331 15.53 15.21 -19.09
CA VAL A 331 14.23 14.58 -19.33
C VAL A 331 13.92 13.55 -18.25
N LEU A 332 14.88 12.70 -17.87
CA LEU A 332 14.69 11.72 -16.78
C LEU A 332 14.41 12.40 -15.44
N GLN A 333 15.11 13.49 -15.13
CA GLN A 333 14.89 14.20 -13.87
C GLN A 333 13.51 14.88 -13.83
N VAL A 334 13.07 15.47 -14.95
CA VAL A 334 11.73 16.05 -15.07
C VAL A 334 10.67 14.98 -14.90
N ILE A 335 10.81 13.81 -15.56
CA ILE A 335 9.90 12.68 -15.42
C ILE A 335 9.83 12.23 -13.95
N ASP A 336 10.98 11.99 -13.32
CA ASP A 336 11.04 11.48 -11.94
C ASP A 336 10.38 12.45 -10.95
N GLN A 337 10.63 13.75 -11.08
CA GLN A 337 10.05 14.75 -10.18
C GLN A 337 8.54 14.95 -10.43
N SER A 338 8.13 15.06 -11.68
CA SER A 338 6.72 15.24 -12.05
C SER A 338 5.89 14.01 -11.66
N TRP A 339 6.43 12.81 -11.86
CA TRP A 339 5.80 11.56 -11.44
C TRP A 339 5.63 11.47 -9.92
N LYS A 340 6.64 11.85 -9.14
CA LYS A 340 6.55 11.91 -7.67
C LYS A 340 5.42 12.83 -7.21
N ASN A 341 5.32 14.01 -7.80
CA ASN A 341 4.26 14.98 -7.48
C ASN A 341 2.88 14.45 -7.86
N HIS A 342 2.78 13.79 -9.02
CA HIS A 342 1.54 13.17 -9.50
C HIS A 342 1.03 12.07 -8.56
N ILE A 343 1.91 11.19 -8.06
CA ILE A 343 1.54 10.16 -7.07
C ILE A 343 0.93 10.82 -5.82
N ASN A 344 1.54 11.88 -5.31
CA ASN A 344 1.02 12.60 -4.14
C ASN A 344 -0.35 13.22 -4.42
N SER A 345 -0.55 13.77 -5.61
CA SER A 345 -1.84 14.34 -6.04
C SER A 345 -2.92 13.27 -6.19
N LEU A 346 -2.59 12.10 -6.75
CA LEU A 346 -3.50 10.96 -6.84
C LEU A 346 -3.89 10.42 -5.46
N GLU A 347 -2.95 10.37 -4.52
CA GLU A 347 -3.25 9.96 -3.14
C GLU A 347 -4.21 10.95 -2.47
N SER A 348 -4.01 12.26 -2.67
CA SER A 348 -4.93 13.29 -2.19
C SER A 348 -6.31 13.15 -2.84
N LEU A 349 -6.39 12.87 -4.14
CA LEU A 349 -7.65 12.60 -4.84
C LEU A 349 -8.34 11.37 -4.25
N ARG A 350 -7.61 10.27 -4.02
CA ARG A 350 -8.14 9.03 -3.43
C ARG A 350 -8.77 9.25 -2.05
N GLN A 351 -8.15 10.07 -1.22
CA GLN A 351 -8.67 10.40 0.11
C GLN A 351 -9.96 11.21 0.05
N ASN A 352 -10.09 12.10 -0.94
CA ASN A 352 -11.20 13.04 -1.06
C ASN A 352 -12.33 12.55 -1.96
N ILE A 353 -12.11 11.58 -2.84
CA ILE A 353 -13.08 11.14 -3.85
C ILE A 353 -14.38 10.61 -3.24
N GLY A 354 -14.31 10.09 -2.02
CA GLY A 354 -15.48 9.60 -1.28
C GLY A 354 -16.57 10.66 -1.10
N PHE A 355 -16.20 11.95 -1.03
CA PHE A 355 -17.16 13.05 -0.91
C PHE A 355 -18.04 13.22 -2.16
N ARG A 356 -17.62 12.71 -3.33
CA ARG A 356 -18.43 12.76 -4.56
C ARG A 356 -19.72 11.94 -4.46
N SER A 357 -19.78 10.95 -3.55
CA SER A 357 -21.00 10.17 -3.28
C SER A 357 -22.14 11.02 -2.73
N TYR A 358 -21.88 12.12 -2.02
CA TYR A 358 -22.91 13.05 -1.56
C TYR A 358 -23.65 13.75 -2.71
N ALA A 359 -22.97 13.89 -3.86
CA ALA A 359 -23.56 14.42 -5.10
C ALA A 359 -24.20 13.33 -5.98
N GLY A 360 -24.37 12.11 -5.47
CA GLY A 360 -24.99 11.00 -6.19
C GLY A 360 -24.07 10.37 -7.28
N LYS A 361 -22.79 10.71 -7.31
CA LYS A 361 -21.83 10.16 -8.28
C LYS A 361 -21.12 8.93 -7.72
N ASP A 362 -20.81 7.96 -8.59
CA ASP A 362 -19.99 6.81 -8.19
C ASP A 362 -18.52 7.26 -8.03
N PRO A 363 -17.95 7.19 -6.79
CA PRO A 363 -16.60 7.64 -6.53
C PRO A 363 -15.53 6.94 -7.37
N ARG A 364 -15.77 5.70 -7.80
CA ARG A 364 -14.82 4.92 -8.61
C ARG A 364 -14.72 5.45 -10.03
N LEU A 365 -15.86 5.78 -10.64
CA LEU A 365 -15.90 6.34 -11.99
C LEU A 365 -15.33 7.76 -12.01
N GLU A 366 -15.69 8.58 -11.00
CA GLU A 366 -15.13 9.93 -10.88
C GLU A 366 -13.61 9.89 -10.64
N TYR A 367 -13.12 8.97 -9.80
CA TYR A 367 -11.68 8.80 -9.61
C TYR A 367 -10.95 8.46 -10.91
N LYS A 368 -11.46 7.49 -11.69
CA LYS A 368 -10.85 7.13 -12.98
C LYS A 368 -10.80 8.32 -13.92
N ARG A 369 -11.87 9.11 -14.01
CA ARG A 369 -11.94 10.28 -14.87
C ARG A 369 -10.97 11.36 -14.42
N GLU A 370 -11.04 11.77 -13.14
CA GLU A 370 -10.17 12.82 -12.60
C GLU A 370 -8.69 12.40 -12.66
N ALA A 371 -8.39 11.13 -12.37
CA ALA A 371 -7.02 10.59 -12.47
C ALA A 371 -6.49 10.57 -13.92
N PHE A 372 -7.36 10.34 -14.90
CA PHE A 372 -6.99 10.43 -16.32
C PHE A 372 -6.69 11.87 -16.73
N GLU A 373 -7.54 12.82 -16.38
CA GLU A 373 -7.32 14.25 -16.64
C GLU A 373 -6.03 14.76 -15.98
N MET A 374 -5.73 14.28 -14.77
CA MET A 374 -4.48 14.61 -14.07
C MET A 374 -3.26 13.99 -14.76
N PHE A 375 -3.39 12.79 -15.34
CA PHE A 375 -2.32 12.13 -16.05
C PHE A 375 -2.02 12.79 -17.39
N GLU A 376 -3.02 13.25 -18.14
CA GLU A 376 -2.84 14.04 -19.35
C GLU A 376 -2.04 15.32 -19.04
N LYS A 377 -2.43 16.06 -17.96
CA LYS A 377 -1.69 17.23 -17.50
C LYS A 377 -0.25 16.92 -17.09
N LEU A 378 -0.02 15.75 -16.49
CA LEU A 378 1.33 15.30 -16.17
C LEU A 378 2.19 15.16 -17.43
N LEU A 379 1.67 14.51 -18.47
CA LEU A 379 2.40 14.33 -19.74
C LEU A 379 2.69 15.67 -20.42
N GLU A 380 1.73 16.59 -20.43
CA GLU A 380 1.93 17.96 -20.91
C GLU A 380 3.00 18.70 -20.08
N THR A 381 2.98 18.58 -18.76
CA THR A 381 3.97 19.19 -17.87
C THR A 381 5.36 18.63 -18.13
N ILE A 382 5.49 17.31 -18.31
CA ILE A 382 6.79 16.70 -18.64
C ILE A 382 7.34 17.25 -19.95
N LYS A 383 6.52 17.38 -20.99
CA LYS A 383 6.95 17.95 -22.28
C LYS A 383 7.38 19.40 -22.12
N SER A 384 6.52 20.25 -21.54
CA SER A 384 6.78 21.70 -21.41
C SER A 384 8.01 22.01 -20.54
N GLU A 385 8.15 21.35 -19.39
CA GLU A 385 9.30 21.53 -18.51
C GLU A 385 10.60 21.01 -19.16
N SER A 386 10.55 19.87 -19.86
CA SER A 386 11.70 19.33 -20.59
C SER A 386 12.19 20.32 -21.65
N VAL A 387 11.29 20.82 -22.50
CA VAL A 387 11.63 21.80 -23.56
C VAL A 387 12.18 23.09 -22.91
N ARG A 388 11.55 23.59 -21.87
CA ARG A 388 11.99 24.80 -21.17
C ARG A 388 13.41 24.67 -20.61
N PHE A 389 13.74 23.56 -19.97
CA PHE A 389 15.08 23.34 -19.43
C PHE A 389 16.12 23.14 -20.53
N LEU A 390 15.80 22.39 -21.57
CA LEU A 390 16.72 22.10 -22.68
C LEU A 390 17.08 23.36 -23.48
N THR A 391 16.12 24.26 -23.70
CA THR A 391 16.37 25.52 -24.42
C THR A 391 17.22 26.51 -23.63
N LYS A 392 17.14 26.46 -22.27
CA LYS A 392 17.90 27.36 -21.37
C LYS A 392 19.27 26.83 -20.96
N VAL A 393 19.55 25.55 -21.18
CA VAL A 393 20.83 24.96 -20.78
C VAL A 393 21.98 25.60 -21.56
N GLU A 394 22.99 26.04 -20.83
CA GLU A 394 24.29 26.48 -21.36
C GLU A 394 25.39 25.56 -20.84
N VAL A 395 26.20 25.02 -21.75
CA VAL A 395 27.34 24.16 -21.45
C VAL A 395 28.59 25.02 -21.33
N SER A 396 28.95 25.45 -20.12
CA SER A 396 30.20 26.15 -19.89
C SER A 396 31.41 25.19 -19.83
N GLU A 397 32.49 25.52 -20.52
CA GLU A 397 33.77 24.82 -20.34
C GLU A 397 34.37 25.22 -19.01
N THR A 398 34.53 24.26 -18.11
CA THR A 398 35.53 24.37 -17.07
C THR A 398 36.83 23.90 -17.69
N THR A 399 37.74 24.80 -18.01
CA THR A 399 39.13 24.50 -18.40
C THR A 399 39.73 23.62 -17.31
N THR A 400 40.04 22.38 -17.69
CA THR A 400 40.75 21.42 -16.85
C THR A 400 42.25 21.78 -16.83
N ASP A 401 42.60 22.69 -15.93
CA ASP A 401 43.98 22.73 -15.41
C ASP A 401 43.86 22.49 -13.92
N ASP A 402 44.03 21.25 -13.50
CA ASP A 402 44.65 20.87 -12.21
C ASP A 402 44.28 19.39 -11.84
N ASN A 403 45.26 18.55 -11.89
CA ASN A 403 45.24 17.15 -11.42
C ASN A 403 45.12 16.99 -9.88
N GLN A 404 44.58 17.98 -9.16
CA GLN A 404 44.42 17.94 -7.69
C GLN A 404 42.98 18.20 -7.19
N ARG A 405 41.94 18.25 -8.07
CA ARG A 405 40.56 18.62 -7.69
C ARG A 405 39.52 17.54 -7.92
N GLY A 406 39.87 16.27 -7.85
CA GLY A 406 38.87 15.16 -7.94
C GLY A 406 37.78 15.20 -6.87
N GLU A 407 38.08 15.70 -5.67
CA GLU A 407 37.09 15.82 -4.59
C GLU A 407 36.26 17.13 -4.67
N ASP A 408 36.82 18.20 -5.17
CA ASP A 408 36.10 19.48 -5.35
C ASP A 408 35.12 19.45 -6.52
N LEU A 409 35.35 18.66 -7.57
CA LEU A 409 34.42 18.45 -8.67
C LEU A 409 33.17 17.67 -8.23
N ILE A 410 33.31 16.68 -7.36
CA ILE A 410 32.17 15.96 -6.77
C ILE A 410 31.34 16.89 -5.89
N ASN A 411 31.95 17.78 -5.14
CA ASN A 411 31.28 18.75 -4.29
C ASN A 411 30.62 19.88 -5.09
N LYS A 412 31.24 20.38 -6.18
CA LYS A 412 30.64 21.35 -7.10
C LYS A 412 29.52 20.77 -7.94
N THR A 413 29.58 19.49 -8.33
CA THR A 413 28.50 18.81 -9.02
C THR A 413 27.33 18.54 -8.07
N LYS A 414 27.58 18.25 -6.79
CA LYS A 414 26.55 18.21 -5.75
C LYS A 414 25.89 19.57 -5.55
N SER A 415 26.66 20.65 -5.42
CA SER A 415 26.14 22.02 -5.26
C SER A 415 25.33 22.51 -6.47
N LYS A 416 25.71 22.14 -7.71
CA LYS A 416 24.91 22.43 -8.93
C LYS A 416 23.69 21.52 -9.05
N LYS A 417 23.81 20.26 -8.61
CA LYS A 417 22.65 19.34 -8.50
C LYS A 417 21.63 19.86 -7.50
N ASP A 418 22.09 20.39 -6.36
CA ASP A 418 21.23 20.98 -5.34
C ASP A 418 20.58 22.29 -5.82
N SER A 419 21.29 23.12 -6.60
CA SER A 419 20.71 24.33 -7.21
C SER A 419 19.72 24.03 -8.33
N PHE A 420 19.95 22.99 -9.12
CA PHE A 420 19.03 22.53 -10.16
C PHE A 420 17.81 21.83 -9.55
N ALA A 421 18.00 20.99 -8.52
CA ALA A 421 16.93 20.38 -7.76
C ALA A 421 16.08 21.44 -7.04
N SER A 422 16.70 22.49 -6.47
CA SER A 422 15.99 23.60 -5.83
C SER A 422 15.22 24.49 -6.82
N LEU A 423 15.69 24.62 -8.06
CA LEU A 423 14.95 25.29 -9.14
C LEU A 423 13.71 24.49 -9.58
N LEU A 424 13.82 23.18 -9.62
CA LEU A 424 12.70 22.27 -9.89
C LEU A 424 11.71 22.25 -8.71
N GLU A 425 12.20 22.13 -7.47
CA GLU A 425 11.36 22.15 -6.26
C GLU A 425 10.60 23.46 -6.09
N ASN A 426 11.24 24.61 -6.33
CA ASN A 426 10.59 25.93 -6.17
C ASN A 426 9.53 26.25 -7.23
N LYS A 427 9.54 25.60 -8.40
CA LYS A 427 8.55 25.85 -9.48
C LYS A 427 7.49 24.76 -9.63
N LEU A 428 7.74 23.56 -9.10
CA LEU A 428 6.79 22.45 -9.11
C LEU A 428 5.98 22.33 -7.81
N GLU A 429 6.22 23.23 -6.82
CA GLU A 429 5.28 23.36 -5.71
C GLU A 429 3.96 23.96 -6.24
N PRO A 430 2.80 23.35 -5.92
CA PRO A 430 1.52 23.93 -6.27
C PRO A 430 1.45 25.33 -5.67
N ASN A 431 1.08 26.30 -6.49
CA ASN A 431 0.93 27.71 -6.11
C ASN A 431 -0.24 27.82 -5.12
N ASP A 432 0.01 27.57 -3.83
CA ASP A 432 -0.94 27.70 -2.71
C ASP A 432 -1.20 29.18 -2.36
N ASN A 433 -1.18 30.08 -3.35
CA ASN A 433 -1.53 31.48 -3.22
C ASN A 433 -2.97 31.75 -3.65
N GLN A 434 -3.92 30.94 -3.22
CA GLN A 434 -5.32 31.38 -3.08
C GLN A 434 -6.03 30.52 -2.02
N THR A 435 -5.90 30.89 -0.77
CA THR A 435 -6.98 30.96 0.23
C THR A 435 -6.38 31.19 1.61
N ASN A 436 -5.99 32.42 1.88
CA ASN A 436 -6.02 32.92 3.25
C ASN A 436 -7.48 33.13 3.67
N LEU A 437 -8.20 32.05 3.85
CA LEU A 437 -9.39 32.02 4.68
C LEU A 437 -8.95 31.73 6.10
N SER A 438 -8.91 32.79 6.89
CA SER A 438 -8.72 32.78 8.33
C SER A 438 -9.43 31.58 8.95
N THR A 439 -8.67 30.64 9.49
CA THR A 439 -9.17 29.60 10.38
C THR A 439 -9.68 30.26 11.66
N GLU A 440 -10.92 30.72 11.63
CA GLU A 440 -11.67 31.02 12.84
C GLU A 440 -11.79 29.73 13.66
N GLY A 441 -11.08 29.74 14.78
CA GLY A 441 -11.03 28.63 15.72
C GLY A 441 -12.42 28.13 16.07
N ASN A 442 -12.55 26.83 16.01
CA ASN A 442 -13.70 25.99 16.24
C ASN A 442 -14.61 26.56 17.36
N ARG A 443 -15.86 26.83 17.05
CA ARG A 443 -16.90 27.38 17.96
C ARG A 443 -16.96 26.69 19.34
N ARG A 444 -16.49 25.44 19.42
CA ARG A 444 -16.40 24.64 20.63
C ARG A 444 -15.26 25.09 21.57
N GLN A 445 -14.12 25.54 21.03
CA GLN A 445 -13.00 26.06 21.83
C GLN A 445 -13.28 27.46 22.38
N ARG A 446 -14.04 28.31 21.63
CA ARG A 446 -14.50 29.61 22.14
C ARG A 446 -15.50 29.47 23.29
N ARG A 447 -16.39 28.47 23.25
CA ARG A 447 -17.32 28.18 24.36
C ARG A 447 -16.60 27.65 25.63
N MET A 448 -15.54 26.85 25.48
CA MET A 448 -14.75 26.40 26.64
C MET A 448 -13.94 27.53 27.27
N LYS A 449 -13.33 28.43 26.50
CA LYS A 449 -12.62 29.60 27.03
C LYS A 449 -13.55 30.61 27.71
N ALA A 450 -14.78 30.78 27.22
CA ALA A 450 -15.79 31.62 27.84
C ALA A 450 -16.31 31.04 29.18
N LYS A 451 -16.47 29.72 29.28
CA LYS A 451 -16.85 29.05 30.56
C LYS A 451 -15.74 29.11 31.60
N ALA A 452 -14.47 29.02 31.19
CA ALA A 452 -13.34 29.13 32.11
C ALA A 452 -13.15 30.56 32.68
N LYS A 453 -13.46 31.59 31.89
CA LYS A 453 -13.43 32.99 32.35
C LYS A 453 -14.57 33.35 33.32
N ARG A 454 -15.72 32.67 33.25
CA ARG A 454 -16.86 32.86 34.20
C ARG A 454 -16.70 32.16 35.55
N LYS A 455 -15.75 31.23 35.66
CA LYS A 455 -15.44 30.56 36.95
C LYS A 455 -14.31 31.22 37.75
N ARG A 456 -13.74 32.32 37.28
CA ARG A 456 -12.67 33.09 37.93
C ARG A 456 -13.09 34.54 38.27
N ARG A 457 -14.38 34.81 38.27
CA ARG A 457 -14.97 36.01 38.87
C ARG A 457 -15.94 35.64 40.01
#